data_87a2eccb80c55569efcc815f4fe305a0
#
_entry.id   87a2eccb80c55569efcc815f4fe305a0
#
_cell.length_a   1.000
_cell.length_b   1.000
_cell.length_c   1.000
_cell.angle_alpha   90.00
_cell.angle_beta   90.00
_cell.angle_gamma   90.00
#
_symmetry.space_group_name_H-M   'P 1'
#
loop_
_entity.id
_entity.type
_entity.pdbx_description
1 polymer ?
#
loop_
_entity_poly.entity_id
_entity_poly.type
_entity_poly.pdbx_seq_one_letter_code
_entity_poly.pdbx_strand_id
1 'polypeptide(L)'
;MVREDLILGIETSCDDTGVSIIKTSIARDNPEEINLDILSNKLASQTELHDKYGGVVPELASREHLRSLLPLTKQALFESDLDPSCLSKIAVTTGPGLKGSLLTGLNFSAGLAAALKKPLIPINHLEGHVLSAFIESKSSPRRNFPFLTLLISGGHTQIILARSEEHTSELQSPMYLVCRL
;
A
#
# COMPACT_ATOMS: atom_id res chain seq x y z
N MET A 1 -16.53 -3.66 -23.76
CA MET A 1 -15.21 -4.24 -23.43
C MET A 1 -14.81 -3.76 -22.06
N VAL A 2 -14.45 -4.65 -21.17
CA VAL A 2 -13.93 -4.32 -19.82
C VAL A 2 -12.44 -4.02 -19.96
N ARG A 3 -11.95 -2.97 -19.29
CA ARG A 3 -10.52 -2.72 -19.13
C ARG A 3 -10.07 -3.42 -17.86
N GLU A 4 -9.09 -4.30 -17.97
CA GLU A 4 -8.49 -4.97 -16.83
C GLU A 4 -7.06 -4.48 -16.64
N ASP A 5 -6.67 -4.21 -15.40
CA ASP A 5 -5.29 -3.89 -15.02
C ASP A 5 -4.85 -4.87 -13.91
N LEU A 6 -3.63 -5.41 -14.03
CA LEU A 6 -2.95 -6.19 -13.01
C LEU A 6 -1.89 -5.30 -12.37
N ILE A 7 -2.02 -5.03 -11.10
CA ILE A 7 -1.17 -4.07 -10.37
C ILE A 7 -0.42 -4.77 -9.26
N LEU A 8 0.90 -4.64 -9.27
CA LEU A 8 1.74 -5.04 -8.14
C LEU A 8 1.87 -3.87 -7.19
N GLY A 9 1.44 -4.03 -5.93
CA GLY A 9 1.57 -3.05 -4.86
C GLY A 9 2.73 -3.39 -3.93
N ILE A 10 3.53 -2.40 -3.56
CA ILE A 10 4.69 -2.53 -2.67
C ILE A 10 4.60 -1.48 -1.57
N GLU A 11 4.67 -1.96 -0.31
CA GLU A 11 4.62 -1.15 0.89
C GLU A 11 5.82 -1.45 1.78
N THR A 12 6.59 -0.41 2.12
CA THR A 12 7.77 -0.49 3.00
C THR A 12 7.93 0.77 3.86
N SER A 13 6.84 1.41 4.26
CA SER A 13 6.92 2.73 4.93
C SER A 13 7.47 2.69 6.35
N CYS A 14 7.35 1.57 7.06
CA CYS A 14 7.79 1.42 8.45
C CYS A 14 8.62 0.15 8.65
N ASP A 15 8.07 -0.86 9.32
CA ASP A 15 8.75 -2.10 9.71
C ASP A 15 8.16 -3.35 9.07
N ASP A 16 7.00 -3.27 8.47
CA ASP A 16 6.40 -4.38 7.73
C ASP A 16 6.68 -4.25 6.22
N THR A 17 7.03 -5.37 5.57
CA THR A 17 7.15 -5.43 4.11
C THR A 17 5.88 -6.02 3.53
N GLY A 18 5.10 -5.22 2.82
CA GLY A 18 3.89 -5.66 2.13
C GLY A 18 4.10 -5.78 0.62
N VAL A 19 3.61 -6.88 0.03
CA VAL A 19 3.55 -7.07 -1.42
C VAL A 19 2.20 -7.67 -1.77
N SER A 20 1.47 -7.03 -2.67
CA SER A 20 0.16 -7.50 -3.11
C SER A 20 0.03 -7.47 -4.63
N ILE A 21 -0.81 -8.34 -5.17
CA ILE A 21 -1.24 -8.29 -6.57
C ILE A 21 -2.74 -8.13 -6.58
N ILE A 22 -3.19 -7.08 -7.24
CA ILE A 22 -4.60 -6.78 -7.41
C ILE A 22 -4.96 -6.77 -8.89
N LYS A 23 -6.15 -7.28 -9.19
CA LYS A 23 -6.80 -7.17 -10.49
C LYS A 23 -7.90 -6.13 -10.38
N THR A 24 -7.87 -5.12 -11.22
CA THR A 24 -8.97 -4.17 -11.35
C THR A 24 -9.68 -4.36 -12.67
N SER A 25 -11.01 -4.25 -12.66
CA SER A 25 -11.81 -4.29 -13.88
C SER A 25 -12.80 -3.13 -13.89
N ILE A 26 -12.78 -2.36 -14.98
CA ILE A 26 -13.62 -1.18 -15.19
C ILE A 26 -14.51 -1.41 -16.39
N ALA A 27 -15.82 -1.38 -16.20
CA ALA A 27 -16.77 -1.46 -17.29
C ALA A 27 -16.78 -0.16 -18.11
N ARG A 28 -16.73 -0.24 -19.45
CA ARG A 28 -16.77 0.96 -20.30
C ARG A 28 -18.05 1.76 -20.15
N ASP A 29 -19.15 1.08 -19.87
CA ASP A 29 -20.47 1.68 -19.77
C ASP A 29 -20.74 2.29 -18.39
N ASN A 30 -19.89 2.00 -17.40
CA ASN A 30 -19.95 2.56 -16.06
C ASN A 30 -18.53 2.73 -15.49
N PRO A 31 -17.79 3.80 -15.87
CA PRO A 31 -16.40 4.02 -15.42
C PRO A 31 -16.25 4.23 -13.90
N GLU A 32 -17.33 4.54 -13.21
CA GLU A 32 -17.34 4.73 -11.75
C GLU A 32 -17.40 3.39 -11.00
N GLU A 33 -17.73 2.30 -11.68
CA GLU A 33 -17.79 0.97 -11.09
C GLU A 33 -16.47 0.23 -11.32
N ILE A 34 -15.61 0.30 -10.32
CA ILE A 34 -14.34 -0.42 -10.29
C ILE A 34 -14.53 -1.68 -9.46
N ASN A 35 -14.41 -2.84 -10.10
CA ASN A 35 -14.29 -4.09 -9.37
C ASN A 35 -12.82 -4.34 -9.06
N LEU A 36 -12.53 -4.77 -7.83
CA LEU A 36 -11.20 -5.03 -7.33
C LEU A 36 -11.15 -6.43 -6.74
N ASP A 37 -10.23 -7.26 -7.26
CA ASP A 37 -9.94 -8.59 -6.74
C ASP A 37 -8.51 -8.64 -6.23
N ILE A 38 -8.31 -9.09 -4.99
CA ILE A 38 -6.98 -9.35 -4.44
C ILE A 38 -6.57 -10.75 -4.85
N LEU A 39 -5.58 -10.86 -5.73
CA LEU A 39 -5.06 -12.15 -6.21
C LEU A 39 -4.03 -12.73 -5.23
N SER A 40 -3.22 -11.88 -4.62
CA SER A 40 -2.26 -12.26 -3.58
C SER A 40 -2.01 -11.08 -2.65
N ASN A 41 -1.80 -11.38 -1.36
CA ASN A 41 -1.40 -10.41 -0.34
C ASN A 41 -0.38 -11.04 0.60
N LYS A 42 0.86 -10.55 0.57
CA LYS A 42 2.00 -11.05 1.33
C LYS A 42 2.50 -10.01 2.28
N LEU A 43 2.77 -10.44 3.49
CA LEU A 43 3.32 -9.60 4.55
C LEU A 43 4.51 -10.33 5.21
N ALA A 44 5.61 -9.61 5.36
CA ALA A 44 6.70 -10.00 6.25
C ALA A 44 6.81 -8.98 7.36
N SER A 45 6.41 -9.37 8.57
CA SER A 45 6.52 -8.52 9.76
C SER A 45 7.91 -8.62 10.36
N GLN A 46 8.39 -7.49 10.85
CA GLN A 46 9.67 -7.37 11.54
C GLN A 46 9.49 -7.16 13.06
N THR A 47 8.29 -7.37 13.60
CA THR A 47 7.96 -7.13 15.01
C THR A 47 8.94 -7.83 15.94
N GLU A 48 9.20 -9.14 15.76
CA GLU A 48 10.12 -9.91 16.60
C GLU A 48 11.56 -9.39 16.55
N LEU A 49 11.96 -8.82 15.40
CA LEU A 49 13.30 -8.22 15.25
C LEU A 49 13.41 -6.95 16.09
N HIS A 50 12.39 -6.11 16.06
CA HIS A 50 12.38 -4.81 16.70
C HIS A 50 12.03 -4.85 18.19
N ASP A 51 11.30 -5.85 18.65
CA ASP A 51 10.95 -6.05 20.07
C ASP A 51 12.19 -6.05 20.98
N LYS A 52 13.30 -6.61 20.50
CA LYS A 52 14.58 -6.66 21.23
C LYS A 52 15.17 -5.28 21.50
N TYR A 53 14.75 -4.27 20.75
CA TYR A 53 15.24 -2.89 20.85
C TYR A 53 14.21 -1.96 21.49
N GLY A 54 13.01 -2.48 21.85
CA GLY A 54 11.93 -1.67 22.42
C GLY A 54 11.26 -0.74 21.42
N GLY A 55 11.44 -0.96 20.12
CA GLY A 55 10.84 -0.18 19.04
C GLY A 55 11.60 -0.30 17.73
N VAL A 56 11.08 0.33 16.69
CA VAL A 56 11.61 0.23 15.33
C VAL A 56 12.99 0.89 15.22
N VAL A 57 13.97 0.13 14.73
CA VAL A 57 15.31 0.61 14.38
C VAL A 57 15.36 0.84 12.86
N PRO A 58 15.37 2.09 12.38
CA PRO A 58 15.18 2.41 10.96
C PRO A 58 16.19 1.75 10.02
N GLU A 59 17.44 1.61 10.44
CA GLU A 59 18.48 0.98 9.63
C GLU A 59 18.24 -0.53 9.46
N LEU A 60 17.84 -1.21 10.55
CA LEU A 60 17.50 -2.63 10.50
C LEU A 60 16.26 -2.85 9.63
N ALA A 61 15.25 -2.00 9.79
CA ALA A 61 14.04 -2.07 8.97
C ALA A 61 14.37 -1.99 7.48
N SER A 62 15.19 -1.04 7.06
CA SER A 62 15.60 -0.88 5.66
C SER A 62 16.31 -2.11 5.11
N ARG A 63 17.20 -2.73 5.90
CA ARG A 63 17.94 -3.95 5.51
C ARG A 63 17.01 -5.15 5.37
N GLU A 64 16.03 -5.28 6.26
CA GLU A 64 15.09 -6.39 6.22
C GLU A 64 14.12 -6.27 5.05
N HIS A 65 13.64 -5.06 4.73
CA HIS A 65 12.89 -4.83 3.49
C HIS A 65 13.67 -5.29 2.25
N LEU A 66 14.97 -4.96 2.17
CA LEU A 66 15.82 -5.37 1.05
C LEU A 66 15.88 -6.90 0.91
N ARG A 67 15.91 -7.64 2.03
CA ARG A 67 15.93 -9.10 2.03
C ARG A 67 14.58 -9.71 1.65
N SER A 68 13.49 -9.07 2.08
CA SER A 68 12.13 -9.62 1.97
C SER A 68 11.45 -9.32 0.64
N LEU A 69 11.74 -8.18 0.01
CA LEU A 69 11.00 -7.70 -1.18
C LEU A 69 11.01 -8.69 -2.33
N LEU A 70 12.18 -9.18 -2.73
CA LEU A 70 12.26 -10.11 -3.87
C LEU A 70 11.59 -11.47 -3.58
N PRO A 71 11.82 -12.12 -2.43
CA PRO A 71 11.11 -13.35 -2.08
C PRO A 71 9.59 -13.18 -2.05
N LEU A 72 9.09 -12.12 -1.40
CA LEU A 72 7.64 -11.86 -1.32
C LEU A 72 7.04 -11.58 -2.71
N THR A 73 7.75 -10.82 -3.56
CA THR A 73 7.29 -10.54 -4.92
C THR A 73 7.18 -11.83 -5.74
N LYS A 74 8.18 -12.72 -5.66
CA LYS A 74 8.14 -14.03 -6.32
C LYS A 74 6.99 -14.89 -5.81
N GLN A 75 6.78 -14.91 -4.50
CA GLN A 75 5.70 -15.66 -3.88
C GLN A 75 4.33 -15.12 -4.31
N ALA A 76 4.14 -13.81 -4.34
CA ALA A 76 2.90 -13.18 -4.78
C ALA A 76 2.57 -13.52 -6.24
N LEU A 77 3.56 -13.46 -7.13
CA LEU A 77 3.41 -13.83 -8.53
C LEU A 77 3.07 -15.31 -8.70
N PHE A 78 3.77 -16.19 -7.97
CA PHE A 78 3.55 -17.63 -8.02
C PHE A 78 2.11 -17.99 -7.57
N GLU A 79 1.64 -17.43 -6.45
CA GLU A 79 0.28 -17.70 -5.96
C GLU A 79 -0.82 -17.15 -6.87
N SER A 80 -0.53 -16.05 -7.58
CA SER A 80 -1.46 -15.48 -8.55
C SER A 80 -1.41 -16.18 -9.91
N ASP A 81 -0.54 -17.18 -10.09
CA ASP A 81 -0.27 -17.84 -11.38
C ASP A 81 0.04 -16.83 -12.50
N LEU A 82 0.87 -15.83 -12.20
CA LEU A 82 1.18 -14.75 -13.13
C LEU A 82 2.67 -14.70 -13.47
N ASP A 83 2.93 -14.55 -14.78
CA ASP A 83 4.25 -14.09 -15.24
C ASP A 83 4.40 -12.59 -14.97
N PRO A 84 5.58 -12.10 -14.53
CA PRO A 84 5.82 -10.68 -14.29
C PRO A 84 5.47 -9.76 -15.47
N SER A 85 5.59 -10.25 -16.70
CA SER A 85 5.25 -9.48 -17.92
C SER A 85 3.76 -9.16 -18.04
N CYS A 86 2.89 -9.93 -17.37
CA CYS A 86 1.44 -9.72 -17.33
C CYS A 86 1.04 -8.50 -16.49
N LEU A 87 1.92 -8.03 -15.60
CA LEU A 87 1.65 -6.83 -14.81
C LEU A 87 1.41 -5.63 -15.71
N SER A 88 0.38 -4.84 -15.40
CA SER A 88 0.09 -3.60 -16.12
C SER A 88 0.84 -2.42 -15.51
N LYS A 89 0.99 -2.39 -14.19
CA LYS A 89 1.55 -1.27 -13.41
C LYS A 89 2.23 -1.79 -12.15
N ILE A 90 3.13 -0.99 -11.60
CA ILE A 90 3.73 -1.20 -10.29
C ILE A 90 3.41 0.02 -9.44
N ALA A 91 2.79 -0.19 -8.27
CA ALA A 91 2.48 0.84 -7.30
C ALA A 91 3.42 0.70 -6.10
N VAL A 92 3.91 1.82 -5.57
CA VAL A 92 4.80 1.81 -4.42
C VAL A 92 4.53 2.98 -3.50
N THR A 93 4.54 2.74 -2.19
CA THR A 93 4.43 3.80 -1.20
C THR A 93 5.68 4.67 -1.20
N THR A 94 5.47 5.98 -1.38
CA THR A 94 6.54 6.99 -1.43
C THR A 94 6.60 7.88 -0.20
N GLY A 95 5.62 7.80 0.68
CA GLY A 95 5.56 8.55 1.95
C GLY A 95 4.13 8.75 2.45
N PRO A 96 4.00 9.23 3.70
CA PRO A 96 5.04 9.37 4.71
C PRO A 96 5.58 8.04 5.26
N GLY A 97 6.76 8.05 5.89
CA GLY A 97 7.37 6.88 6.50
C GLY A 97 8.88 7.04 6.77
N LEU A 98 9.53 5.96 7.17
CA LEU A 98 10.97 5.92 7.43
C LEU A 98 11.75 6.05 6.12
N LYS A 99 12.60 7.06 6.01
CA LYS A 99 13.30 7.41 4.75
C LYS A 99 14.04 6.21 4.12
N GLY A 100 14.80 5.46 4.91
CA GLY A 100 15.54 4.30 4.42
C GLY A 100 14.64 3.19 3.91
N SER A 101 13.57 2.91 4.64
CA SER A 101 12.56 1.92 4.28
C SER A 101 11.83 2.29 3.00
N LEU A 102 11.36 3.53 2.89
CA LEU A 102 10.73 4.05 1.67
C LEU A 102 11.66 3.99 0.45
N LEU A 103 12.94 4.40 0.62
CA LEU A 103 13.94 4.34 -0.46
C LEU A 103 14.19 2.90 -0.92
N THR A 104 14.16 1.93 -0.02
CA THR A 104 14.35 0.51 -0.37
C THR A 104 13.20 0.03 -1.27
N GLY A 105 11.95 0.28 -0.88
CA GLY A 105 10.78 -0.07 -1.70
C GLY A 105 10.75 0.65 -3.03
N LEU A 106 11.04 1.97 -3.03
CA LEU A 106 11.04 2.80 -4.23
C LEU A 106 12.11 2.34 -5.23
N ASN A 107 13.35 2.09 -4.79
CA ASN A 107 14.43 1.66 -5.68
C ASN A 107 14.17 0.26 -6.25
N PHE A 108 13.67 -0.67 -5.43
CA PHE A 108 13.27 -1.99 -5.88
C PHE A 108 12.18 -1.90 -6.96
N SER A 109 11.12 -1.12 -6.67
CA SER A 109 9.98 -0.93 -7.59
C SER A 109 10.38 -0.23 -8.89
N ALA A 110 11.25 0.78 -8.80
CA ALA A 110 11.76 1.49 -9.98
C ALA A 110 12.61 0.58 -10.87
N GLY A 111 13.49 -0.23 -10.27
CA GLY A 111 14.27 -1.22 -11.01
C GLY A 111 13.39 -2.26 -11.70
N LEU A 112 12.38 -2.77 -11.00
CA LEU A 112 11.43 -3.73 -11.56
C LEU A 112 10.57 -3.10 -12.67
N ALA A 113 10.07 -1.89 -12.47
CA ALA A 113 9.28 -1.15 -13.46
C ALA A 113 10.08 -0.89 -14.74
N ALA A 114 11.35 -0.49 -14.60
CA ALA A 114 12.25 -0.29 -15.73
C ALA A 114 12.54 -1.60 -16.50
N ALA A 115 12.81 -2.70 -15.78
CA ALA A 115 13.06 -4.01 -16.37
C ALA A 115 11.85 -4.54 -17.15
N LEU A 116 10.66 -4.36 -16.61
CA LEU A 116 9.40 -4.81 -17.22
C LEU A 116 8.80 -3.80 -18.20
N LYS A 117 9.36 -2.59 -18.29
CA LYS A 117 8.83 -1.48 -19.09
C LYS A 117 7.39 -1.13 -18.72
N LYS A 118 7.08 -1.11 -17.41
CA LYS A 118 5.76 -0.80 -16.87
C LYS A 118 5.78 0.55 -16.15
N PRO A 119 4.66 1.29 -16.11
CA PRO A 119 4.57 2.51 -15.33
C PRO A 119 4.72 2.24 -13.83
N LEU A 120 5.42 3.16 -13.15
CA LEU A 120 5.53 3.20 -11.69
C LEU A 120 4.56 4.26 -11.17
N ILE A 121 3.73 3.88 -10.19
CA ILE A 121 2.71 4.73 -9.58
C ILE A 121 3.11 5.02 -8.13
N PRO A 122 3.40 6.28 -7.79
CA PRO A 122 3.64 6.67 -6.41
C PRO A 122 2.34 6.69 -5.62
N ILE A 123 2.35 6.11 -4.40
CA ILE A 123 1.20 6.04 -3.52
C ILE A 123 1.53 6.74 -2.20
N ASN A 124 0.58 7.52 -1.69
CA ASN A 124 0.65 8.08 -0.34
C ASN A 124 0.20 7.02 0.68
N HIS A 125 1.02 6.78 1.69
CA HIS A 125 0.76 5.79 2.75
C HIS A 125 -0.56 6.02 3.49
N LEU A 126 -0.88 7.27 3.82
CA LEU A 126 -2.10 7.62 4.54
C LEU A 126 -3.35 7.44 3.67
N GLU A 127 -3.26 7.74 2.37
CA GLU A 127 -4.32 7.44 1.41
C GLU A 127 -4.57 5.94 1.30
N GLY A 128 -3.50 5.13 1.31
CA GLY A 128 -3.59 3.68 1.37
C GLY A 128 -4.39 3.21 2.58
N HIS A 129 -4.12 3.76 3.77
CA HIS A 129 -4.90 3.47 4.97
C HIS A 129 -6.37 3.87 4.87
N VAL A 130 -6.66 5.08 4.38
CA VAL A 130 -8.03 5.58 4.19
C VAL A 130 -8.82 4.69 3.25
N LEU A 131 -8.19 4.27 2.14
CA LEU A 131 -8.85 3.48 1.11
C LEU A 131 -8.92 1.99 1.44
N SER A 132 -8.12 1.48 2.37
CA SER A 132 -8.13 0.05 2.76
C SER A 132 -9.49 -0.41 3.28
N ALA A 133 -10.25 0.47 3.93
CA ALA A 133 -11.60 0.18 4.42
C ALA A 133 -12.60 -0.22 3.32
N PHE A 134 -12.28 0.08 2.05
CA PHE A 134 -13.15 -0.22 0.91
C PHE A 134 -12.75 -1.50 0.15
N ILE A 135 -11.69 -2.18 0.58
CA ILE A 135 -11.15 -3.36 -0.12
C ILE A 135 -11.88 -4.65 0.29
N GLU A 136 -12.36 -4.76 1.53
CA GLU A 136 -12.61 -6.07 2.16
C GLU A 136 -14.04 -6.61 2.05
N SER A 137 -14.97 -5.99 1.37
CA SER A 137 -16.33 -6.53 1.44
C SER A 137 -17.06 -6.56 0.10
N LYS A 138 -17.52 -7.74 -0.30
CA LYS A 138 -18.55 -7.89 -1.35
C LYS A 138 -19.85 -7.11 -1.00
N SER A 139 -19.97 -6.65 0.24
CA SER A 139 -21.02 -5.78 0.76
C SER A 139 -20.48 -4.42 1.21
N SER A 140 -19.28 -4.03 0.82
CA SER A 140 -18.74 -2.70 1.13
C SER A 140 -19.69 -1.65 0.61
N PRO A 141 -20.06 -0.66 1.44
CA PRO A 141 -20.86 0.45 0.98
C PRO A 141 -20.12 1.08 -0.21
N ARG A 142 -20.87 1.43 -1.25
CA ARG A 142 -20.33 2.21 -2.37
C ARG A 142 -19.57 3.39 -1.79
N ARG A 143 -18.41 3.71 -2.36
CA ARG A 143 -17.60 4.86 -1.96
C ARG A 143 -18.42 6.13 -2.18
N ASN A 144 -19.20 6.50 -1.18
CA ASN A 144 -19.95 7.73 -1.22
C ASN A 144 -19.07 8.83 -0.64
N PHE A 145 -18.47 9.63 -1.49
CA PHE A 145 -17.83 10.87 -1.09
C PHE A 145 -18.87 11.96 -0.85
N PRO A 146 -18.63 12.88 0.11
CA PRO A 146 -17.51 12.91 1.06
C PRO A 146 -17.73 11.96 2.24
N PHE A 147 -16.62 11.47 2.86
CA PHE A 147 -16.67 10.75 4.11
C PHE A 147 -15.55 11.18 5.08
N LEU A 148 -15.76 10.93 6.37
CA LEU A 148 -14.78 11.17 7.42
C LEU A 148 -14.10 9.86 7.83
N THR A 149 -12.77 9.92 7.93
CA THR A 149 -11.97 8.81 8.46
C THR A 149 -11.21 9.27 9.69
N LEU A 150 -11.26 8.49 10.75
CA LEU A 150 -10.38 8.64 11.91
C LEU A 150 -9.24 7.62 11.75
N LEU A 151 -8.05 8.13 11.45
CA LEU A 151 -6.82 7.33 11.38
C LEU A 151 -6.14 7.37 12.75
N ILE A 152 -5.97 6.19 13.36
CA ILE A 152 -5.26 6.01 14.63
C ILE A 152 -4.13 5.02 14.40
N SER A 153 -2.90 5.45 14.55
CA SER A 153 -1.70 4.61 14.47
C SER A 153 -0.74 4.95 15.58
N GLY A 154 0.31 4.15 15.77
CA GLY A 154 1.33 4.41 16.79
C GLY A 154 2.08 5.74 16.63
N GLY A 155 2.11 6.29 15.42
CA GLY A 155 2.77 7.57 15.11
C GLY A 155 1.86 8.75 14.84
N HIS A 156 0.58 8.52 14.49
CA HIS A 156 -0.31 9.57 14.01
C HIS A 156 -1.75 9.33 14.46
N THR A 157 -2.43 10.40 14.85
CA THR A 157 -3.89 10.41 15.02
C THR A 157 -4.41 11.59 14.20
N GLN A 158 -5.22 11.30 13.19
CA GLN A 158 -5.70 12.31 12.24
C GLN A 158 -7.17 12.09 11.92
N ILE A 159 -7.91 13.19 11.76
CA ILE A 159 -9.24 13.17 11.17
C ILE A 159 -9.11 13.68 9.73
N ILE A 160 -9.48 12.84 8.78
CA ILE A 160 -9.33 13.11 7.36
C ILE A 160 -10.71 13.20 6.72
N LEU A 161 -10.98 14.29 6.02
CA LEU A 161 -12.14 14.44 5.16
C LEU A 161 -11.76 14.06 3.73
N ALA A 162 -12.20 12.90 3.28
CA ALA A 162 -12.08 12.49 1.90
C ALA A 162 -13.25 13.07 1.08
N ARG A 163 -12.97 14.04 0.21
CA ARG A 163 -13.97 14.72 -0.61
C ARG A 163 -14.19 14.07 -1.97
N SER A 164 -13.14 13.47 -2.51
CA SER A 164 -13.13 12.72 -3.75
C SER A 164 -11.93 11.74 -3.74
N GLU A 165 -11.80 10.92 -4.75
CA GLU A 165 -10.62 10.02 -4.89
C GLU A 165 -9.31 10.80 -5.03
N GLU A 166 -9.35 12.04 -5.51
CA GLU A 166 -8.18 12.88 -5.76
C GLU A 166 -7.95 13.95 -4.68
N HIS A 167 -8.92 14.17 -3.78
CA HIS A 167 -8.87 15.27 -2.80
C HIS A 167 -9.17 14.77 -1.39
N THR A 168 -8.14 14.62 -0.61
CA THR A 168 -8.22 14.45 0.85
C THR A 168 -7.71 15.71 1.53
N SER A 169 -8.38 16.16 2.59
CA SER A 169 -7.93 17.29 3.41
C SER A 169 -7.90 16.90 4.87
N GLU A 170 -6.78 17.16 5.51
CA GLU A 170 -6.62 16.97 6.95
C GLU A 170 -7.42 18.07 7.68
N LEU A 171 -8.30 17.68 8.63
CA LEU A 171 -9.14 18.61 9.40
C LEU A 171 -8.52 19.03 10.71
N GLN A 172 -7.50 18.32 11.21
CA GLN A 172 -6.79 18.67 12.43
C GLN A 172 -5.30 18.34 12.32
N SER A 173 -4.47 19.26 12.83
CA SER A 173 -3.06 18.99 13.12
C SER A 173 -2.91 17.83 14.12
N PRO A 174 -1.81 17.06 14.09
CA PRO A 174 -1.62 15.90 14.93
C PRO A 174 -1.74 16.33 16.41
N MET A 175 -2.85 16.01 17.03
CA MET A 175 -2.93 16.00 18.47
C MET A 175 -2.17 14.76 18.94
N TYR A 176 -1.05 14.97 19.61
CA TYR A 176 -0.36 13.91 20.34
C TYR A 176 -1.26 13.47 21.50
N LEU A 177 -2.19 12.56 21.22
CA LEU A 177 -2.83 11.79 22.28
C LEU A 177 -1.81 10.77 22.76
N VAL A 178 -1.00 11.17 23.74
CA VAL A 178 -0.21 10.23 24.52
C VAL A 178 -1.18 9.46 25.40
N CYS A 179 -1.72 8.36 24.92
CA CYS A 179 -2.25 7.34 25.79
C CYS A 179 -1.06 6.63 26.45
N ARG A 180 -0.73 7.05 27.66
CA ARG A 180 0.04 6.20 28.58
C ARG A 180 -0.94 5.11 29.05
N LEU A 181 -0.74 3.88 28.59
CA LEU A 181 -1.16 2.68 29.28
C LEU A 181 -0.08 2.30 30.31
#